data_a6894a66c71e38b7e9070a5f05488db6
#
_entry.id   a6894a66c71e38b7e9070a5f05488db6
#
_cell.length_a   1.000
_cell.length_b   1.000
_cell.length_c   1.000
_cell.angle_alpha   90.00
_cell.angle_beta   90.00
_cell.angle_gamma   90.00
#
_symmetry.space_group_name_H-M   'P 1'
#
loop_
_entity.id
_entity.type
_entity.pdbx_description
1 polymer ?
#
loop_
_entity_poly.entity_id
_entity_poly.type
_entity_poly.pdbx_seq_one_letter_code
_entity_poly.pdbx_strand_id
1 'polypeptide(L)'
;KPKEEEIVLPVVHQYTSYFTGETMDKKTSPKGGVCLMGGSSEDDNAMRWFLNQSEGGDILVLRASGSNGYNDYMYSELGVTINSVESIVVKNKDASYDTTLHRKIKQAEGIWFAGGNQWNYVNYWRNTPIDSLINVGINNRNIVMGGTSAGMAILGEYIFNAKNGTVTSEEALGNPYHEDVSIDSINFIDVKYLEHVIMDTHYSQRLRQGRHVAFMARLVKDFSVNAKGIAADERTAITIGMDGIAKVYGESNKAFFIQMTGPAPESCVANQPLNWSADSTALKVYEVNGTSNGSATFNLDDWETGSGGAWHHWFVIDGKFNSKSF
;
A
#
# COMPACT_ATOMS: atom_id res chain seq x y z
N LYS A 1 -15.67 -40.53 42.78
CA LYS A 1 -15.13 -40.64 41.40
C LYS A 1 -14.12 -39.54 41.24
N PRO A 2 -12.89 -39.80 40.78
CA PRO A 2 -11.96 -38.73 40.45
C PRO A 2 -12.53 -37.95 39.27
N LYS A 3 -12.42 -36.61 39.30
CA LYS A 3 -12.70 -35.74 38.13
C LYS A 3 -11.62 -36.06 37.10
N GLU A 4 -12.02 -36.47 35.91
CA GLU A 4 -11.14 -36.50 34.76
C GLU A 4 -10.68 -35.06 34.50
N GLU A 5 -9.38 -34.80 34.58
CA GLU A 5 -8.78 -33.56 34.14
C GLU A 5 -8.93 -33.52 32.62
N GLU A 6 -9.70 -32.55 32.13
CA GLU A 6 -9.86 -32.30 30.74
C GLU A 6 -8.50 -31.83 30.15
N ILE A 7 -7.86 -32.68 29.37
CA ILE A 7 -6.60 -32.37 28.72
C ILE A 7 -6.92 -31.33 27.63
N VAL A 8 -6.72 -30.04 27.94
CA VAL A 8 -6.81 -28.98 26.96
C VAL A 8 -5.56 -29.06 26.08
N LEU A 9 -5.73 -29.54 24.85
CA LEU A 9 -4.66 -29.53 23.85
C LEU A 9 -4.29 -28.10 23.51
N PRO A 10 -2.99 -27.79 23.37
CA PRO A 10 -2.56 -26.44 22.98
C PRO A 10 -3.11 -26.07 21.59
N VAL A 11 -3.67 -24.88 21.50
CA VAL A 11 -4.15 -24.33 20.21
C VAL A 11 -2.96 -24.13 19.29
N VAL A 12 -2.94 -24.80 18.16
CA VAL A 12 -1.90 -24.67 17.14
C VAL A 12 -2.31 -23.55 16.18
N HIS A 13 -1.69 -22.37 16.33
CA HIS A 13 -1.90 -21.25 15.41
C HIS A 13 -1.17 -21.46 14.08
N GLN A 14 -1.79 -21.07 12.97
CA GLN A 14 -1.20 -21.09 11.64
C GLN A 14 -0.41 -19.80 11.31
N TYR A 15 0.00 -19.10 12.34
CA TYR A 15 0.86 -17.92 12.27
C TYR A 15 1.92 -17.98 13.38
N THR A 16 2.98 -17.20 13.21
CA THR A 16 3.97 -16.95 14.26
C THR A 16 3.79 -15.52 14.76
N SER A 17 3.84 -15.34 16.08
CA SER A 17 3.72 -14.04 16.74
C SER A 17 5.01 -13.66 17.44
N TYR A 18 5.39 -12.39 17.32
CA TYR A 18 6.49 -11.77 18.05
C TYR A 18 5.95 -10.52 18.73
N PHE A 19 6.01 -10.46 20.05
CA PHE A 19 5.43 -9.39 20.84
C PHE A 19 6.50 -8.57 21.58
N THR A 20 6.33 -7.24 21.60
CA THR A 20 7.17 -6.31 22.37
C THR A 20 6.29 -5.22 22.97
N GLY A 21 6.46 -4.93 24.26
CA GLY A 21 5.75 -3.87 24.96
C GLY A 21 4.81 -4.38 26.06
N GLU A 22 3.78 -3.60 26.36
CA GLU A 22 2.81 -3.91 27.42
C GLU A 22 1.74 -4.88 26.95
N THR A 23 1.45 -5.91 27.72
CA THR A 23 0.51 -6.97 27.35
C THR A 23 -0.96 -6.57 27.51
N MET A 24 -1.23 -5.52 28.29
CA MET A 24 -2.57 -5.00 28.49
C MET A 24 -2.97 -4.11 27.29
N ASP A 25 -4.10 -4.42 26.68
CA ASP A 25 -4.71 -3.64 25.61
C ASP A 25 -4.92 -2.17 26.03
N LYS A 26 -4.42 -1.24 25.24
CA LYS A 26 -4.57 0.20 25.48
C LYS A 26 -5.44 0.83 24.41
N LYS A 27 -6.69 1.04 24.74
CA LYS A 27 -7.63 1.72 23.83
C LYS A 27 -7.32 3.20 23.75
N THR A 28 -7.09 3.67 22.54
CA THR A 28 -6.92 5.09 22.23
C THR A 28 -7.97 5.58 21.23
N SER A 29 -7.84 6.79 20.77
CA SER A 29 -8.66 7.36 19.69
C SER A 29 -7.73 7.70 18.50
N PRO A 30 -7.40 6.74 17.64
CA PRO A 30 -6.51 6.97 16.53
C PRO A 30 -7.02 8.07 15.60
N LYS A 31 -6.09 8.76 14.94
CA LYS A 31 -6.40 9.87 14.02
C LYS A 31 -6.63 9.42 12.57
N GLY A 32 -6.45 8.16 12.28
CA GLY A 32 -6.59 7.62 10.93
C GLY A 32 -5.46 8.04 9.99
N GLY A 33 -5.72 7.90 8.70
CA GLY A 33 -4.77 8.16 7.65
C GLY A 33 -3.94 6.95 7.23
N VAL A 34 -3.03 7.13 6.28
CA VAL A 34 -2.21 6.07 5.74
C VAL A 34 -0.78 6.52 5.48
N CYS A 35 0.18 5.63 5.74
CA CYS A 35 1.61 5.79 5.41
C CYS A 35 2.00 4.79 4.32
N LEU A 36 2.36 5.28 3.15
CA LEU A 36 2.72 4.51 1.97
C LEU A 36 4.23 4.62 1.75
N MET A 37 4.95 3.49 1.75
CA MET A 37 6.41 3.48 1.64
C MET A 37 6.88 2.66 0.44
N GLY A 38 7.76 3.25 -0.36
CA GLY A 38 8.16 2.69 -1.66
C GLY A 38 9.07 1.46 -1.60
N GLY A 39 9.55 1.11 -0.42
CA GLY A 39 10.39 -0.07 -0.21
C GLY A 39 11.86 0.25 0.08
N SER A 40 12.68 -0.77 0.23
CA SER A 40 14.05 -0.73 0.77
C SER A 40 14.03 -0.45 2.29
N SER A 41 14.63 0.63 2.78
CA SER A 41 14.50 1.04 4.18
C SER A 41 13.36 2.05 4.35
N GLU A 42 12.76 2.05 5.52
CA GLU A 42 11.75 3.00 5.92
C GLU A 42 12.33 4.41 6.13
N ASP A 43 11.48 5.43 5.94
CA ASP A 43 11.77 6.79 6.38
C ASP A 43 11.31 6.96 7.83
N ASP A 44 12.24 7.27 8.73
CA ASP A 44 11.96 7.37 10.16
C ASP A 44 10.94 8.44 10.51
N ASN A 45 10.92 9.56 9.79
CA ASN A 45 9.99 10.65 10.10
C ASN A 45 8.56 10.31 9.67
N ALA A 46 8.40 9.64 8.54
CA ALA A 46 7.12 9.10 8.12
C ALA A 46 6.63 7.99 9.07
N MET A 47 7.53 7.13 9.55
CA MET A 47 7.18 6.11 10.54
C MET A 47 6.80 6.72 11.88
N ARG A 48 7.48 7.77 12.34
CA ARG A 48 7.05 8.54 13.54
C ARG A 48 5.67 9.13 13.35
N TRP A 49 5.36 9.66 12.16
CA TRP A 49 4.02 10.13 11.85
C TRP A 49 3.00 8.98 11.98
N PHE A 50 3.25 7.82 11.36
CA PHE A 50 2.38 6.64 11.46
C PHE A 50 2.13 6.24 12.91
N LEU A 51 3.16 6.11 13.73
CA LEU A 51 3.04 5.74 15.14
C LEU A 51 2.25 6.78 15.94
N ASN A 52 2.49 8.07 15.70
CA ASN A 52 1.76 9.15 16.38
C ASN A 52 0.26 9.14 16.05
N GLN A 53 -0.16 8.67 14.88
CA GLN A 53 -1.58 8.55 14.53
C GLN A 53 -2.31 7.51 15.38
N SER A 54 -1.61 6.54 15.98
CA SER A 54 -2.20 5.56 16.90
C SER A 54 -2.52 6.13 18.30
N GLU A 55 -2.09 7.37 18.60
CA GLU A 55 -2.26 8.03 19.92
C GLU A 55 -1.68 7.20 21.08
N GLY A 56 -0.58 6.51 20.83
CA GLY A 56 0.10 5.68 21.82
C GLY A 56 -0.57 4.33 22.07
N GLY A 57 -1.33 3.85 21.12
CA GLY A 57 -2.01 2.56 21.14
C GLY A 57 -1.14 1.37 20.73
N ASP A 58 -1.78 0.29 20.34
CA ASP A 58 -1.17 -0.98 19.96
C ASP A 58 -0.97 -1.06 18.45
N ILE A 59 0.22 -1.45 18.03
CA ILE A 59 0.60 -1.59 16.62
C ILE A 59 0.68 -3.07 16.24
N LEU A 60 -0.02 -3.44 15.17
CA LEU A 60 0.03 -4.78 14.59
C LEU A 60 0.77 -4.73 13.25
N VAL A 61 1.85 -5.49 13.13
CA VAL A 61 2.58 -5.68 11.87
C VAL A 61 2.14 -7.00 11.23
N LEU A 62 1.48 -6.94 10.10
CA LEU A 62 1.05 -8.12 9.34
C LEU A 62 2.01 -8.41 8.20
N ARG A 63 2.43 -9.66 8.09
CA ARG A 63 3.36 -10.14 7.07
C ARG A 63 3.18 -11.62 6.78
N ALA A 64 3.66 -12.08 5.62
CA ALA A 64 3.61 -13.49 5.22
C ALA A 64 4.97 -14.19 5.28
N SER A 65 6.04 -13.47 5.58
CA SER A 65 7.41 -13.96 5.71
C SER A 65 8.22 -13.06 6.62
N GLY A 66 9.43 -13.48 7.01
CA GLY A 66 10.31 -12.73 7.92
C GLY A 66 10.01 -12.97 9.40
N SER A 67 10.34 -12.02 10.26
CA SER A 67 10.24 -12.12 11.71
C SER A 67 9.87 -10.79 12.37
N ASN A 68 10.49 -10.45 13.48
CA ASN A 68 10.19 -9.30 14.36
C ASN A 68 10.99 -8.02 14.05
N GLY A 69 11.52 -7.84 12.85
CA GLY A 69 12.40 -6.69 12.54
C GLY A 69 11.77 -5.32 12.77
N TYR A 70 10.45 -5.21 12.84
CA TYR A 70 9.75 -3.96 13.16
C TYR A 70 9.56 -3.72 14.66
N ASN A 71 9.66 -4.75 15.51
CA ASN A 71 9.26 -4.61 16.90
C ASN A 71 10.08 -3.56 17.64
N ASP A 72 11.40 -3.74 17.77
CA ASP A 72 12.27 -2.80 18.48
C ASP A 72 12.38 -1.47 17.74
N TYR A 73 12.40 -1.49 16.41
CA TYR A 73 12.40 -0.30 15.57
C TYR A 73 11.22 0.63 15.89
N MET A 74 9.98 0.11 15.92
CA MET A 74 8.80 0.91 16.21
C MET A 74 8.63 1.21 17.71
N TYR A 75 8.97 0.24 18.59
CA TYR A 75 8.71 0.36 20.01
C TYR A 75 9.67 1.28 20.74
N SER A 76 10.97 1.24 20.38
CA SER A 76 12.01 1.94 21.14
C SER A 76 12.91 2.85 20.30
N GLU A 77 13.29 2.46 19.07
CA GLU A 77 14.33 3.18 18.31
C GLU A 77 13.82 4.50 17.72
N LEU A 78 12.55 4.59 17.36
CA LEU A 78 11.95 5.81 16.78
C LEU A 78 11.60 6.87 17.82
N GLY A 79 11.63 6.54 19.12
CA GLY A 79 11.38 7.50 20.19
C GLY A 79 9.92 8.00 20.28
N VAL A 80 8.97 7.28 19.72
CA VAL A 80 7.53 7.53 19.86
C VAL A 80 6.96 6.57 20.90
N THR A 81 6.25 7.08 21.90
CA THR A 81 5.66 6.24 22.94
C THR A 81 4.39 5.56 22.40
N ILE A 82 4.42 4.24 22.31
CA ILE A 82 3.30 3.37 21.97
C ILE A 82 3.17 2.26 23.02
N ASN A 83 2.01 1.59 23.09
CA ASN A 83 1.75 0.57 24.09
C ASN A 83 2.48 -0.75 23.77
N SER A 84 2.32 -1.22 22.55
CA SER A 84 2.96 -2.46 22.09
C SER A 84 3.15 -2.50 20.58
N VAL A 85 4.03 -3.38 20.13
CA VAL A 85 4.17 -3.82 18.74
C VAL A 85 4.12 -5.33 18.69
N GLU A 86 3.25 -5.85 17.83
CA GLU A 86 3.19 -7.29 17.59
C GLU A 86 3.34 -7.61 16.11
N SER A 87 4.39 -8.34 15.74
CA SER A 87 4.57 -8.84 14.37
C SER A 87 3.94 -10.22 14.23
N ILE A 88 2.97 -10.34 13.32
CA ILE A 88 2.27 -11.58 12.99
C ILE A 88 2.70 -12.05 11.60
N VAL A 89 3.34 -13.22 11.55
CA VAL A 89 3.73 -13.88 10.31
C VAL A 89 2.68 -14.92 9.93
N VAL A 90 1.79 -14.57 9.03
CA VAL A 90 0.71 -15.43 8.53
C VAL A 90 1.27 -16.37 7.46
N LYS A 91 1.16 -17.68 7.68
CA LYS A 91 1.78 -18.68 6.82
C LYS A 91 0.87 -19.23 5.71
N ASN A 92 -0.43 -19.13 5.91
CA ASN A 92 -1.43 -19.63 4.97
C ASN A 92 -2.80 -18.99 5.23
N LYS A 93 -3.79 -19.34 4.41
CA LYS A 93 -5.16 -18.82 4.50
C LYS A 93 -5.89 -19.27 5.77
N ASP A 94 -5.55 -20.42 6.34
CA ASP A 94 -6.25 -20.95 7.53
C ASP A 94 -6.04 -20.04 8.75
N ALA A 95 -4.90 -19.37 8.85
CA ALA A 95 -4.64 -18.38 9.88
C ALA A 95 -5.66 -17.23 9.89
N SER A 96 -6.28 -16.94 8.73
CA SER A 96 -7.28 -15.88 8.62
C SER A 96 -8.59 -16.17 9.36
N TYR A 97 -8.78 -17.39 9.81
CA TYR A 97 -9.93 -17.82 10.60
C TYR A 97 -9.61 -18.01 12.10
N ASP A 98 -8.38 -17.70 12.51
CA ASP A 98 -7.96 -17.78 13.90
C ASP A 98 -8.58 -16.64 14.74
N THR A 99 -9.39 -17.00 15.72
CA THR A 99 -10.11 -16.03 16.56
C THR A 99 -9.19 -15.20 17.45
N THR A 100 -8.00 -15.71 17.79
CA THR A 100 -7.00 -14.94 18.53
C THR A 100 -6.43 -13.83 17.65
N LEU A 101 -6.14 -14.11 16.37
CA LEU A 101 -5.72 -13.11 15.40
C LEU A 101 -6.83 -12.06 15.17
N HIS A 102 -8.09 -12.48 15.09
CA HIS A 102 -9.23 -11.56 15.00
C HIS A 102 -9.28 -10.59 16.18
N ARG A 103 -9.05 -11.06 17.39
CA ARG A 103 -9.01 -10.19 18.57
C ARG A 103 -7.88 -9.17 18.49
N LYS A 104 -6.67 -9.58 18.08
CA LYS A 104 -5.52 -8.69 17.91
C LYS A 104 -5.81 -7.58 16.89
N ILE A 105 -6.41 -7.91 15.75
CA ILE A 105 -6.84 -6.91 14.74
C ILE A 105 -7.87 -5.94 15.32
N LYS A 106 -8.82 -6.44 16.11
CA LYS A 106 -9.84 -5.58 16.76
C LYS A 106 -9.27 -4.65 17.81
N GLN A 107 -8.15 -4.97 18.40
CA GLN A 107 -7.50 -4.20 19.46
C GLN A 107 -6.46 -3.22 18.92
N ALA A 108 -5.90 -3.45 17.72
CA ALA A 108 -4.87 -2.59 17.14
C ALA A 108 -5.40 -1.18 16.80
N GLU A 109 -4.63 -0.16 17.11
CA GLU A 109 -4.84 1.24 16.72
C GLU A 109 -4.08 1.61 15.45
N GLY A 110 -3.05 0.84 15.10
CA GLY A 110 -2.33 0.97 13.83
C GLY A 110 -2.00 -0.40 13.25
N ILE A 111 -2.12 -0.53 11.93
CA ILE A 111 -1.74 -1.76 11.21
C ILE A 111 -0.73 -1.43 10.12
N TRP A 112 0.41 -2.11 10.15
CA TRP A 112 1.48 -2.00 9.19
C TRP A 112 1.60 -3.28 8.36
N PHE A 113 1.58 -3.16 7.04
CA PHE A 113 1.88 -4.26 6.13
C PHE A 113 3.36 -4.23 5.73
N ALA A 114 4.12 -5.25 6.13
CA ALA A 114 5.52 -5.37 5.77
C ALA A 114 5.70 -5.65 4.27
N GLY A 115 6.94 -5.47 3.78
CA GLY A 115 7.32 -5.93 2.45
C GLY A 115 7.28 -7.46 2.30
N GLY A 116 7.32 -7.93 1.08
CA GLY A 116 7.29 -9.36 0.76
C GLY A 116 6.66 -9.63 -0.60
N ASN A 117 5.84 -10.67 -0.69
CA ASN A 117 5.08 -11.00 -1.88
C ASN A 117 3.61 -10.61 -1.68
N GLN A 118 3.14 -9.61 -2.42
CA GLN A 118 1.76 -9.11 -2.30
C GLN A 118 0.70 -10.17 -2.65
N TRP A 119 1.02 -11.15 -3.51
CA TRP A 119 0.10 -12.24 -3.79
C TRP A 119 -0.25 -13.04 -2.54
N ASN A 120 0.72 -13.27 -1.63
CA ASN A 120 0.43 -13.95 -0.37
C ASN A 120 -0.59 -13.16 0.45
N TYR A 121 -0.47 -11.85 0.51
CA TYR A 121 -1.41 -10.99 1.25
C TYR A 121 -2.82 -11.06 0.66
N VAL A 122 -2.93 -10.88 -0.65
CA VAL A 122 -4.22 -10.99 -1.36
C VAL A 122 -4.81 -12.41 -1.21
N ASN A 123 -4.00 -13.44 -1.40
CA ASN A 123 -4.45 -14.83 -1.37
C ASN A 123 -4.85 -15.31 0.02
N TYR A 124 -4.15 -14.84 1.09
CA TYR A 124 -4.42 -15.31 2.45
C TYR A 124 -5.50 -14.50 3.15
N TRP A 125 -5.62 -13.21 2.88
CA TRP A 125 -6.44 -12.30 3.69
C TRP A 125 -7.71 -11.81 2.99
N ARG A 126 -7.71 -11.64 1.67
CA ARG A 126 -8.88 -11.13 0.94
C ARG A 126 -10.06 -12.09 1.01
N ASN A 127 -11.27 -11.55 1.18
CA ASN A 127 -12.52 -12.31 1.40
C ASN A 127 -12.41 -13.27 2.60
N THR A 128 -11.78 -12.82 3.67
CA THR A 128 -11.66 -13.52 4.95
C THR A 128 -12.04 -12.60 6.10
N PRO A 129 -12.17 -13.11 7.35
CA PRO A 129 -12.37 -12.22 8.48
C PRO A 129 -11.28 -11.17 8.70
N ILE A 130 -10.04 -11.37 8.20
CA ILE A 130 -8.95 -10.40 8.35
C ILE A 130 -9.28 -9.09 7.63
N ASP A 131 -9.61 -9.14 6.33
CA ASP A 131 -9.91 -7.90 5.59
C ASP A 131 -11.15 -7.20 6.13
N SER A 132 -12.19 -7.95 6.46
CA SER A 132 -13.41 -7.40 7.05
C SER A 132 -13.15 -6.69 8.38
N LEU A 133 -12.33 -7.27 9.25
CA LEU A 133 -11.99 -6.68 10.55
C LEU A 133 -11.09 -5.45 10.41
N ILE A 134 -10.16 -5.45 9.47
CA ILE A 134 -9.33 -4.28 9.15
C ILE A 134 -10.21 -3.14 8.66
N ASN A 135 -11.10 -3.40 7.70
CA ASN A 135 -12.02 -2.40 7.18
C ASN A 135 -12.97 -1.84 8.25
N VAL A 136 -13.45 -2.67 9.17
CA VAL A 136 -14.20 -2.21 10.35
C VAL A 136 -13.32 -1.31 11.24
N GLY A 137 -12.05 -1.65 11.43
CA GLY A 137 -11.10 -0.82 12.16
C GLY A 137 -10.92 0.57 11.52
N ILE A 138 -10.71 0.60 10.21
CA ILE A 138 -10.56 1.85 9.43
C ILE A 138 -11.83 2.70 9.55
N ASN A 139 -12.99 2.15 9.25
CA ASN A 139 -14.23 2.91 9.11
C ASN A 139 -14.85 3.33 10.46
N ASN A 140 -14.70 2.51 11.51
CA ASN A 140 -15.40 2.74 12.77
C ASN A 140 -14.48 3.25 13.90
N ARG A 141 -13.17 3.04 13.80
CA ARG A 141 -12.22 3.42 14.85
C ARG A 141 -11.12 4.35 14.36
N ASN A 142 -11.08 4.68 13.06
CA ASN A 142 -10.04 5.48 12.43
C ASN A 142 -8.62 4.94 12.72
N ILE A 143 -8.43 3.62 12.71
CA ILE A 143 -7.08 3.08 12.85
C ILE A 143 -6.18 3.59 11.73
N VAL A 144 -4.90 3.82 12.05
CA VAL A 144 -3.93 4.22 11.03
C VAL A 144 -3.45 2.99 10.27
N MET A 145 -3.39 3.12 8.95
CA MET A 145 -2.87 2.08 8.08
C MET A 145 -1.49 2.45 7.55
N GLY A 146 -0.70 1.47 7.18
CA GLY A 146 0.52 1.72 6.45
C GLY A 146 1.12 0.46 5.85
N GLY A 147 2.08 0.62 4.97
CA GLY A 147 2.79 -0.50 4.40
C GLY A 147 3.94 -0.08 3.49
N THR A 148 4.90 -1.00 3.35
CA THR A 148 6.08 -0.81 2.51
C THR A 148 6.12 -1.84 1.37
N SER A 149 6.58 -1.42 0.19
CA SER A 149 6.77 -2.33 -0.95
C SER A 149 5.49 -3.12 -1.28
N ALA A 150 5.47 -4.43 -1.14
CA ALA A 150 4.27 -5.26 -1.29
C ALA A 150 3.12 -4.80 -0.38
N GLY A 151 3.43 -4.36 0.84
CA GLY A 151 2.43 -3.82 1.79
C GLY A 151 1.83 -2.49 1.33
N MET A 152 2.59 -1.62 0.66
CA MET A 152 2.05 -0.42 0.00
C MET A 152 1.19 -0.82 -1.20
N ALA A 153 1.65 -1.76 -2.02
CA ALA A 153 1.00 -2.14 -3.27
C ALA A 153 -0.44 -2.66 -3.09
N ILE A 154 -0.77 -3.19 -1.89
CA ILE A 154 -2.12 -3.74 -1.60
C ILE A 154 -3.10 -2.72 -1.02
N LEU A 155 -2.70 -1.47 -0.80
CA LEU A 155 -3.53 -0.46 -0.14
C LEU A 155 -4.37 0.39 -1.11
N GLY A 156 -4.14 0.30 -2.42
CA GLY A 156 -5.01 0.92 -3.42
C GLY A 156 -6.30 0.12 -3.64
N GLU A 157 -7.32 0.77 -4.18
CA GLU A 157 -8.55 0.07 -4.57
C GLU A 157 -8.28 -1.02 -5.61
N TYR A 158 -7.39 -0.73 -6.56
CA TYR A 158 -6.92 -1.69 -7.55
C TYR A 158 -5.51 -2.17 -7.20
N ILE A 159 -5.23 -3.44 -7.42
CA ILE A 159 -3.98 -4.06 -7.00
C ILE A 159 -3.34 -4.80 -8.17
N PHE A 160 -2.10 -4.46 -8.50
CA PHE A 160 -1.23 -5.38 -9.21
C PHE A 160 -0.81 -6.48 -8.22
N ASN A 161 -1.44 -7.64 -8.29
CA ASN A 161 -1.31 -8.68 -7.28
C ASN A 161 -0.07 -9.59 -7.44
N ALA A 162 0.62 -9.51 -8.58
CA ALA A 162 1.80 -10.33 -8.92
C ALA A 162 1.55 -11.85 -8.78
N LYS A 163 0.33 -12.32 -9.05
CA LYS A 163 -0.05 -13.73 -8.92
C LYS A 163 0.82 -14.65 -9.78
N ASN A 164 1.12 -14.22 -11.00
CA ASN A 164 1.88 -15.00 -11.97
C ASN A 164 3.37 -14.61 -11.97
N GLY A 165 3.77 -13.58 -11.27
CA GLY A 165 5.12 -13.05 -11.22
C GLY A 165 5.17 -11.54 -11.32
N THR A 166 6.37 -11.01 -11.55
CA THR A 166 6.56 -9.58 -11.84
C THR A 166 6.60 -9.37 -13.35
N VAL A 167 6.23 -8.18 -13.79
CA VAL A 167 6.29 -7.76 -15.20
C VAL A 167 7.18 -6.52 -15.33
N THR A 168 7.96 -6.44 -16.38
CA THR A 168 8.74 -5.24 -16.73
C THR A 168 7.88 -4.20 -17.45
N SER A 169 8.37 -2.96 -17.52
CA SER A 169 7.70 -1.92 -18.31
C SER A 169 7.64 -2.28 -19.81
N GLU A 170 8.69 -2.85 -20.36
CA GLU A 170 8.74 -3.25 -21.77
C GLU A 170 7.69 -4.33 -22.09
N GLU A 171 7.60 -5.38 -21.28
CA GLU A 171 6.61 -6.44 -21.43
C GLU A 171 5.17 -5.90 -21.33
N ALA A 172 4.89 -5.11 -20.29
CA ALA A 172 3.55 -4.58 -20.07
C ALA A 172 3.12 -3.55 -21.13
N LEU A 173 4.04 -2.75 -21.64
CA LEU A 173 3.76 -1.80 -22.72
C LEU A 173 3.66 -2.50 -24.09
N GLY A 174 4.43 -3.55 -24.31
CA GLY A 174 4.36 -4.37 -25.53
C GLY A 174 3.10 -5.21 -25.63
N ASN A 175 2.55 -5.60 -24.49
CA ASN A 175 1.28 -6.34 -24.36
C ASN A 175 0.61 -6.03 -23.01
N PRO A 176 -0.33 -5.08 -22.93
CA PRO A 176 -1.04 -4.78 -21.67
C PRO A 176 -1.79 -5.96 -21.06
N TYR A 177 -2.04 -7.01 -21.86
CA TYR A 177 -2.64 -8.28 -21.44
C TYR A 177 -1.61 -9.42 -21.32
N HIS A 178 -0.31 -9.07 -21.09
CA HIS A 178 0.69 -10.07 -20.75
C HIS A 178 0.24 -10.88 -19.54
N GLU A 179 0.53 -12.17 -19.50
CA GLU A 179 0.06 -13.08 -18.43
C GLU A 179 0.49 -12.64 -17.02
N ASP A 180 1.61 -11.94 -16.90
CA ASP A 180 2.10 -11.39 -15.64
C ASP A 180 1.43 -10.05 -15.27
N VAL A 181 0.66 -9.41 -16.16
CA VAL A 181 -0.15 -8.24 -15.83
C VAL A 181 -1.45 -8.71 -15.16
N SER A 182 -1.35 -9.05 -13.89
CA SER A 182 -2.48 -9.53 -13.11
C SER A 182 -2.99 -8.45 -12.17
N ILE A 183 -4.19 -7.91 -12.45
CA ILE A 183 -4.82 -6.81 -11.72
C ILE A 183 -6.09 -7.30 -11.06
N ASP A 184 -6.22 -7.02 -9.77
CA ASP A 184 -7.44 -7.24 -8.99
C ASP A 184 -8.22 -5.94 -8.81
N SER A 185 -9.53 -6.02 -9.02
CA SER A 185 -10.52 -4.94 -8.82
C SER A 185 -11.44 -5.19 -7.64
N ILE A 186 -11.16 -6.21 -6.84
CA ILE A 186 -12.01 -6.60 -5.73
C ILE A 186 -11.57 -5.80 -4.50
N ASN A 187 -12.51 -5.13 -3.85
CA ASN A 187 -12.27 -4.45 -2.59
C ASN A 187 -11.53 -5.37 -1.61
N PHE A 188 -10.39 -4.88 -1.14
CA PHE A 188 -9.57 -5.58 -0.17
C PHE A 188 -9.44 -4.71 1.08
N ILE A 189 -8.63 -3.67 1.05
CA ILE A 189 -8.49 -2.69 2.14
C ILE A 189 -9.06 -1.36 1.66
N ASP A 190 -10.08 -0.87 2.35
CA ASP A 190 -10.80 0.35 1.97
C ASP A 190 -10.18 1.56 2.69
N VAL A 191 -9.15 2.12 2.08
CA VAL A 191 -8.45 3.30 2.60
C VAL A 191 -8.97 4.56 1.93
N LYS A 192 -9.42 5.52 2.73
CA LYS A 192 -9.90 6.82 2.25
C LYS A 192 -8.88 7.52 1.35
N TYR A 193 -9.33 8.18 0.29
CA TYR A 193 -8.55 8.87 -0.75
C TYR A 193 -7.82 7.96 -1.75
N LEU A 194 -7.94 6.64 -1.62
CA LEU A 194 -7.29 5.69 -2.53
C LEU A 194 -8.27 5.03 -3.52
N GLU A 195 -9.44 5.61 -3.68
CA GLU A 195 -10.44 5.20 -4.67
C GLU A 195 -9.92 5.43 -6.10
N HIS A 196 -10.11 4.44 -6.96
CA HIS A 196 -9.61 4.38 -8.34
C HIS A 196 -8.08 4.38 -8.46
N VAL A 197 -7.35 4.20 -7.35
CA VAL A 197 -5.88 4.21 -7.32
C VAL A 197 -5.33 2.80 -7.46
N ILE A 198 -4.34 2.65 -8.33
CA ILE A 198 -3.40 1.54 -8.35
C ILE A 198 -2.02 2.04 -7.95
N MET A 199 -1.28 1.26 -7.15
CA MET A 199 0.01 1.68 -6.65
C MET A 199 1.16 0.91 -7.27
N ASP A 200 2.34 1.56 -7.33
CA ASP A 200 3.59 0.88 -7.63
C ASP A 200 4.73 1.38 -6.74
N THR A 201 5.75 0.56 -6.54
CA THR A 201 6.80 0.73 -5.55
C THR A 201 8.17 0.47 -6.14
N HIS A 202 9.29 0.79 -5.44
CA HIS A 202 10.64 0.69 -6.00
C HIS A 202 10.74 1.32 -7.39
N TYR A 203 10.11 2.47 -7.54
CA TYR A 203 9.55 2.91 -8.82
C TYR A 203 10.61 3.25 -9.85
N SER A 204 11.38 4.30 -9.61
CA SER A 204 12.45 4.71 -10.54
C SER A 204 13.61 3.73 -10.55
N GLN A 205 13.91 3.09 -9.40
CA GLN A 205 15.00 2.13 -9.27
C GLN A 205 14.80 0.87 -10.14
N ARG A 206 13.53 0.53 -10.40
CA ARG A 206 13.18 -0.63 -11.24
C ARG A 206 12.51 -0.24 -12.55
N LEU A 207 12.60 1.04 -12.96
CA LEU A 207 12.06 1.56 -14.23
C LEU A 207 10.57 1.19 -14.45
N ARG A 208 9.74 1.38 -13.41
CA ARG A 208 8.35 0.88 -13.37
C ARG A 208 7.31 1.81 -13.98
N GLN A 209 7.69 2.99 -14.46
CA GLN A 209 6.78 3.98 -15.03
C GLN A 209 5.91 3.39 -16.14
N GLY A 210 6.53 2.67 -17.08
CA GLY A 210 5.80 2.10 -18.22
C GLY A 210 4.80 1.03 -17.82
N ARG A 211 5.17 0.11 -16.90
CA ARG A 211 4.21 -0.92 -16.45
C ARG A 211 3.04 -0.31 -15.69
N HIS A 212 3.29 0.74 -14.90
CA HIS A 212 2.24 1.44 -14.17
C HIS A 212 1.23 2.11 -15.11
N VAL A 213 1.72 2.73 -16.20
CA VAL A 213 0.85 3.25 -17.27
C VAL A 213 0.03 2.13 -17.92
N ALA A 214 0.62 0.96 -18.17
CA ALA A 214 -0.11 -0.18 -18.69
C ALA A 214 -1.18 -0.68 -17.72
N PHE A 215 -0.89 -0.71 -16.41
CA PHE A 215 -1.88 -1.04 -15.38
C PHE A 215 -3.05 -0.05 -15.40
N MET A 216 -2.77 1.25 -15.42
CA MET A 216 -3.80 2.29 -15.50
C MET A 216 -4.63 2.17 -16.80
N ALA A 217 -4.01 1.88 -17.94
CA ALA A 217 -4.72 1.63 -19.20
C ALA A 217 -5.69 0.45 -19.08
N ARG A 218 -5.29 -0.63 -18.39
CA ARG A 218 -6.14 -1.77 -18.08
C ARG A 218 -7.32 -1.39 -17.18
N LEU A 219 -7.09 -0.53 -16.17
CA LEU A 219 -8.18 -0.04 -15.31
C LEU A 219 -9.24 0.69 -16.15
N VAL A 220 -8.82 1.58 -17.03
CA VAL A 220 -9.74 2.31 -17.91
C VAL A 220 -10.49 1.35 -18.84
N LYS A 221 -9.77 0.41 -19.44
CA LYS A 221 -10.33 -0.52 -20.43
C LYS A 221 -11.27 -1.55 -19.82
N ASP A 222 -10.86 -2.16 -18.73
CA ASP A 222 -11.56 -3.34 -18.17
C ASP A 222 -12.64 -2.94 -17.16
N PHE A 223 -12.47 -1.83 -16.46
CA PHE A 223 -13.36 -1.41 -15.37
C PHE A 223 -14.06 -0.07 -15.60
N SER A 224 -13.72 0.63 -16.69
CA SER A 224 -14.34 1.92 -17.07
C SER A 224 -14.22 3.00 -15.99
N VAL A 225 -13.09 3.07 -15.30
CA VAL A 225 -12.83 4.03 -14.23
C VAL A 225 -11.87 5.14 -14.67
N ASN A 226 -11.97 6.29 -14.02
CA ASN A 226 -10.96 7.34 -14.12
C ASN A 226 -9.73 6.90 -13.32
N ALA A 227 -8.81 6.18 -14.00
CA ALA A 227 -7.67 5.59 -13.36
C ALA A 227 -6.73 6.65 -12.77
N LYS A 228 -6.27 6.38 -11.56
CA LYS A 228 -5.27 7.13 -10.82
C LYS A 228 -4.12 6.23 -10.41
N GLY A 229 -2.94 6.79 -10.29
CA GLY A 229 -1.77 6.07 -9.83
C GLY A 229 -1.05 6.82 -8.73
N ILE A 230 -0.55 6.10 -7.73
CA ILE A 230 0.40 6.63 -6.75
C ILE A 230 1.61 5.70 -6.73
N ALA A 231 2.79 6.29 -6.86
CA ALA A 231 4.02 5.51 -6.80
C ALA A 231 5.08 6.19 -5.93
N ALA A 232 5.94 5.38 -5.34
CA ALA A 232 7.05 5.86 -4.54
C ALA A 232 8.34 5.11 -4.87
N ASP A 233 9.42 5.87 -4.95
CA ASP A 233 10.78 5.36 -5.02
C ASP A 233 11.18 4.67 -3.72
N GLU A 234 12.27 3.90 -3.75
CA GLU A 234 12.89 3.37 -2.54
C GLU A 234 13.24 4.49 -1.56
N ARG A 235 13.12 4.24 -0.26
CA ARG A 235 13.38 5.21 0.83
C ARG A 235 12.55 6.48 0.74
N THR A 236 11.37 6.38 0.15
CA THR A 236 10.42 7.48 0.02
C THR A 236 9.09 7.07 0.61
N ALA A 237 8.51 7.94 1.40
CA ALA A 237 7.21 7.71 2.03
C ALA A 237 6.22 8.82 1.68
N ILE A 238 4.97 8.44 1.59
CA ILE A 238 3.83 9.35 1.42
C ILE A 238 2.90 9.12 2.61
N THR A 239 2.72 10.14 3.45
CA THR A 239 1.70 10.10 4.50
C THR A 239 0.48 10.89 4.05
N ILE A 240 -0.70 10.32 4.21
CA ILE A 240 -1.97 10.95 3.83
C ILE A 240 -2.82 11.03 5.09
N GLY A 241 -3.11 12.25 5.54
CA GLY A 241 -4.00 12.50 6.67
C GLY A 241 -5.47 12.37 6.29
N MET A 242 -6.35 12.47 7.30
CA MET A 242 -7.81 12.45 7.09
C MET A 242 -8.33 13.73 6.41
N ASP A 243 -7.45 14.71 6.18
CA ASP A 243 -7.68 15.93 5.41
C ASP A 243 -7.36 15.78 3.91
N GLY A 244 -6.91 14.61 3.47
CA GLY A 244 -6.57 14.34 2.06
C GLY A 244 -5.22 14.92 1.62
N ILE A 245 -4.46 15.54 2.52
CA ILE A 245 -3.15 16.11 2.18
C ILE A 245 -2.08 15.04 2.29
N ALA A 246 -1.47 14.72 1.15
CA ALA A 246 -0.27 13.89 1.10
C ALA A 246 0.96 14.73 1.43
N LYS A 247 1.84 14.19 2.28
CA LYS A 247 3.18 14.74 2.57
C LYS A 247 4.23 13.74 2.15
N VAL A 248 5.25 14.18 1.45
CA VAL A 248 6.28 13.30 0.89
C VAL A 248 7.58 13.43 1.70
N TYR A 249 8.00 12.32 2.26
CA TYR A 249 9.22 12.19 3.05
C TYR A 249 10.30 11.44 2.28
N GLY A 250 11.55 11.74 2.56
CA GLY A 250 12.70 11.07 1.97
C GLY A 250 13.87 12.03 1.72
N GLU A 251 14.97 11.47 1.19
CA GLU A 251 16.20 12.21 0.85
C GLU A 251 16.37 12.30 -0.68
N SER A 252 15.57 13.13 -1.34
CA SER A 252 15.66 13.41 -2.78
C SER A 252 15.12 12.33 -3.74
N ASN A 253 14.68 11.16 -3.26
CA ASN A 253 13.91 10.23 -4.07
C ASN A 253 12.47 10.71 -4.22
N LYS A 254 11.72 10.14 -5.16
CA LYS A 254 10.49 10.75 -5.66
C LYS A 254 9.24 9.98 -5.29
N ALA A 255 8.15 10.74 -5.19
CA ALA A 255 6.78 10.23 -5.28
C ALA A 255 6.10 10.77 -6.53
N PHE A 256 5.12 10.03 -7.02
CA PHE A 256 4.39 10.32 -8.24
C PHE A 256 2.89 10.19 -7.99
N PHE A 257 2.14 11.24 -8.37
CA PHE A 257 0.69 11.25 -8.38
C PHE A 257 0.23 11.37 -9.82
N ILE A 258 -0.45 10.34 -10.33
CA ILE A 258 -0.71 10.13 -11.74
C ILE A 258 -2.21 10.08 -11.96
N GLN A 259 -2.72 10.87 -12.91
CA GLN A 259 -4.13 10.82 -13.29
C GLN A 259 -4.30 10.88 -14.80
N MET A 260 -5.33 10.22 -15.32
CA MET A 260 -5.69 10.36 -16.72
C MET A 260 -6.28 11.76 -16.99
N THR A 261 -6.02 12.31 -18.18
CA THR A 261 -6.50 13.65 -18.54
C THR A 261 -7.90 13.65 -19.17
N GLY A 262 -8.44 12.49 -19.52
CA GLY A 262 -9.78 12.32 -20.07
C GLY A 262 -9.90 11.20 -21.09
N PRO A 263 -9.23 11.25 -22.25
CA PRO A 263 -9.37 10.20 -23.27
C PRO A 263 -8.85 8.84 -22.79
N ALA A 264 -9.62 7.78 -23.09
CA ALA A 264 -9.17 6.41 -22.92
C ALA A 264 -8.01 6.08 -23.88
N PRO A 265 -7.24 5.01 -23.63
CA PRO A 265 -6.23 4.56 -24.56
C PRO A 265 -6.79 4.34 -25.98
N GLU A 266 -6.09 4.82 -27.01
CA GLU A 266 -6.43 4.58 -28.40
C GLU A 266 -6.37 3.10 -28.75
N SER A 267 -5.44 2.36 -28.14
CA SER A 267 -5.33 0.90 -28.22
C SER A 267 -4.81 0.31 -26.92
N CYS A 268 -5.62 -0.53 -26.30
CA CYS A 268 -5.25 -1.41 -25.19
C CYS A 268 -5.86 -2.79 -25.48
N VAL A 269 -5.15 -3.60 -26.26
CA VAL A 269 -5.61 -4.88 -26.82
C VAL A 269 -4.57 -5.96 -26.59
N ALA A 270 -5.01 -7.18 -26.32
CA ALA A 270 -4.12 -8.32 -26.11
C ALA A 270 -3.18 -8.56 -27.29
N ASN A 271 -1.92 -8.85 -26.99
CA ASN A 271 -0.85 -9.14 -27.95
C ASN A 271 -0.55 -7.98 -28.93
N GLN A 272 -0.84 -6.77 -28.52
CA GLN A 272 -0.51 -5.55 -29.27
C GLN A 272 0.12 -4.51 -28.35
N PRO A 273 1.05 -3.68 -28.87
CA PRO A 273 1.60 -2.57 -28.11
C PRO A 273 0.51 -1.59 -27.64
N LEU A 274 0.66 -1.07 -26.42
CA LEU A 274 -0.19 -0.02 -25.88
C LEU A 274 -0.02 1.28 -26.69
N ASN A 275 -1.15 1.91 -27.03
CA ASN A 275 -1.18 3.29 -27.49
C ASN A 275 -2.10 4.09 -26.57
N TRP A 276 -1.53 5.07 -25.89
CA TRP A 276 -2.24 6.04 -25.07
C TRP A 276 -1.55 7.38 -25.16
N SER A 277 -1.81 8.07 -26.25
CA SER A 277 -1.16 9.32 -26.60
C SER A 277 -1.98 10.55 -26.15
N ALA A 278 -3.25 10.61 -26.53
CA ALA A 278 -4.10 11.77 -26.31
C ALA A 278 -3.36 13.08 -26.67
N ASP A 279 -2.80 13.15 -27.87
CA ASP A 279 -1.95 14.27 -28.33
C ASP A 279 -0.76 14.57 -27.40
N SER A 280 -0.13 13.52 -26.88
CA SER A 280 0.98 13.59 -25.92
C SER A 280 0.60 14.14 -24.54
N THR A 281 -0.66 13.97 -24.13
CA THR A 281 -1.17 14.45 -22.84
C THR A 281 -2.00 13.40 -22.09
N ALA A 282 -1.86 12.11 -22.39
CA ALA A 282 -2.70 11.04 -21.86
C ALA A 282 -2.82 11.03 -20.34
N LEU A 283 -1.68 11.23 -19.67
CA LEU A 283 -1.60 11.27 -18.21
C LEU A 283 -0.96 12.59 -17.75
N LYS A 284 -1.53 13.16 -16.69
CA LYS A 284 -0.98 14.29 -15.94
C LYS A 284 -0.31 13.74 -14.68
N VAL A 285 0.93 14.09 -14.46
CA VAL A 285 1.76 13.50 -13.40
C VAL A 285 2.38 14.61 -12.58
N TYR A 286 2.10 14.62 -11.27
CA TYR A 286 2.82 15.44 -10.32
C TYR A 286 3.98 14.62 -9.75
N GLU A 287 5.19 15.03 -10.11
CA GLU A 287 6.43 14.43 -9.63
C GLU A 287 7.03 15.31 -8.55
N VAL A 288 7.33 14.72 -7.39
CA VAL A 288 7.77 15.49 -6.22
C VAL A 288 8.85 14.75 -5.45
N ASN A 289 9.92 15.46 -5.08
CA ASN A 289 10.99 14.91 -4.24
C ASN A 289 10.54 14.84 -2.78
N GLY A 290 10.91 13.76 -2.11
CA GLY A 290 10.79 13.66 -0.67
C GLY A 290 11.66 14.67 0.06
N THR A 291 11.20 15.12 1.21
CA THR A 291 11.93 15.99 2.13
C THR A 291 11.98 15.37 3.52
N SER A 292 13.00 15.69 4.32
CA SER A 292 13.14 15.10 5.65
C SER A 292 11.98 15.39 6.60
N ASN A 293 11.27 16.49 6.39
CA ASN A 293 10.16 16.95 7.25
C ASN A 293 8.78 16.85 6.60
N GLY A 294 8.67 16.24 5.39
CA GLY A 294 7.40 16.13 4.68
C GLY A 294 6.81 17.47 4.24
N SER A 295 7.65 18.46 3.91
CA SER A 295 7.18 19.79 3.47
C SER A 295 6.67 19.82 2.03
N ALA A 296 7.05 18.84 1.22
CA ALA A 296 6.48 18.65 -0.12
C ALA A 296 5.10 17.97 -0.01
N THR A 297 4.10 18.50 -0.71
CA THR A 297 2.71 18.09 -0.52
C THR A 297 1.97 17.89 -1.85
N PHE A 298 0.89 17.09 -1.78
CA PHE A 298 -0.09 16.94 -2.84
C PHE A 298 -1.50 16.76 -2.25
N ASN A 299 -2.50 17.39 -2.83
CA ASN A 299 -3.88 17.30 -2.36
C ASN A 299 -4.65 16.23 -3.14
N LEU A 300 -5.11 15.20 -2.43
CA LEU A 300 -5.88 14.08 -3.00
C LEU A 300 -7.39 14.37 -3.09
N ASP A 301 -7.89 15.46 -2.50
CA ASP A 301 -9.27 15.88 -2.70
C ASP A 301 -9.48 16.44 -4.11
N ASP A 302 -8.56 17.28 -4.59
CA ASP A 302 -8.66 17.92 -5.91
C ASP A 302 -7.79 17.28 -6.98
N TRP A 303 -6.75 16.56 -6.64
CA TRP A 303 -5.73 15.99 -7.54
C TRP A 303 -5.05 17.02 -8.45
N GLU A 304 -5.05 18.28 -8.03
CA GLU A 304 -4.54 19.41 -8.78
C GLU A 304 -3.51 20.23 -8.00
N THR A 305 -3.68 20.35 -6.69
CA THR A 305 -2.86 21.23 -5.88
C THR A 305 -1.68 20.47 -5.27
N GLY A 306 -0.47 20.95 -5.56
CA GLY A 306 0.77 20.39 -4.98
C GLY A 306 1.80 21.49 -4.68
N SER A 307 2.75 21.18 -3.82
CA SER A 307 3.87 22.05 -3.45
C SER A 307 5.18 21.28 -3.42
N GLY A 308 6.23 21.87 -3.96
CA GLY A 308 7.58 21.29 -3.96
C GLY A 308 7.88 20.32 -5.10
N GLY A 309 6.96 20.12 -6.04
CA GLY A 309 7.12 19.26 -7.20
C GLY A 309 6.89 19.97 -8.53
N ALA A 310 6.79 19.19 -9.60
CA ALA A 310 6.55 19.68 -10.95
C ALA A 310 5.57 18.77 -11.69
N TRP A 311 4.82 19.37 -12.61
CA TRP A 311 3.91 18.66 -13.47
C TRP A 311 4.57 18.17 -14.74
N HIS A 312 4.18 16.97 -15.19
CA HIS A 312 4.58 16.34 -16.43
C HIS A 312 3.38 15.73 -17.14
N HIS A 313 3.49 15.52 -18.43
CA HIS A 313 2.63 14.63 -19.19
C HIS A 313 3.37 13.33 -19.50
N TRP A 314 2.73 12.19 -19.24
CA TRP A 314 3.18 10.89 -19.70
C TRP A 314 2.23 10.36 -20.76
N PHE A 315 2.79 9.67 -21.73
CA PHE A 315 2.04 9.08 -22.83
C PHE A 315 2.80 7.89 -23.42
N VAL A 316 2.09 7.06 -24.15
CA VAL A 316 2.64 5.87 -24.79
C VAL A 316 2.27 5.86 -26.27
N ILE A 317 3.29 5.66 -27.12
CA ILE A 317 3.13 5.50 -28.56
C ILE A 317 3.80 4.20 -28.95
N ASP A 318 3.06 3.30 -29.57
CA ASP A 318 3.55 2.00 -30.05
C ASP A 318 4.38 1.25 -28.98
N GLY A 319 3.83 1.14 -27.77
CA GLY A 319 4.46 0.49 -26.64
C GLY A 319 5.69 1.21 -26.06
N LYS A 320 5.95 2.44 -26.46
CA LYS A 320 7.08 3.24 -25.96
C LYS A 320 6.61 4.32 -25.01
N PHE A 321 7.13 4.31 -23.81
CA PHE A 321 6.88 5.32 -22.78
C PHE A 321 7.57 6.64 -23.15
N ASN A 322 6.85 7.73 -23.00
CA ASN A 322 7.34 9.08 -23.23
C ASN A 322 6.90 10.02 -22.09
N SER A 323 7.71 11.02 -21.81
CA SER A 323 7.43 12.08 -20.85
C SER A 323 7.81 13.44 -21.43
N LYS A 324 7.01 14.45 -21.12
CA LYS A 324 7.34 15.85 -21.42
C LYS A 324 6.96 16.73 -20.23
N SER A 325 7.70 17.82 -20.02
CA SER A 325 7.35 18.86 -19.03
C SER A 325 6.03 19.53 -19.41
N PHE A 326 5.34 20.03 -18.38
CA PHE A 326 4.09 20.76 -18.51
C PHE A 326 4.32 22.16 -19.10
#